data_3ea1ad7e18c8fcb9df8f4e6cdfa66d4b
#
_entry.id   3ea1ad7e18c8fcb9df8f4e6cdfa66d4b
#
_cell.length_a   1.000
_cell.length_b   1.000
_cell.length_c   1.000
_cell.angle_alpha   90.00
_cell.angle_beta   90.00
_cell.angle_gamma   90.00
#
_symmetry.space_group_name_H-M   'P 1'
#
loop_
_entity.id
_entity.type
_entity.pdbx_description
1 polymer ?
#
loop_
_entity_poly.entity_id
_entity_poly.type
_entity_poly.pdbx_seq_one_letter_code
_entity_poly.pdbx_strand_id
1 'polypeptide(L)'
;MLSKRNLAMMLIMFGVVLVLFLSTAVMKEYFNDYDVNHAALEDRISREKSEFATGPRQHVVYVGAQDAGFYPPILEWAGYRKMSFYEAADVETGIAQADAYEKADAYLLLDGDALEQDTQQAAELLTAYVREGGTVIFCSLPDYQTIQGCDTLRQLLGIQKLRAESVELLEIWLYEGFLLGGEVCYAFDELQIPERIDMGREIPWYDISARTKSYMVGYVTAREKGDAGLSNEDMPAILWRSNTGNGCVFAVNGDYMEGEAALGLLDAMVYESREYALYAVVNAQNLSVAGFPTLTSENEEAFRQVYGFDSQQFCRDVIWPSLVAATESGGWKISAFLSVKQSNATAPEANMDFFTEYLKYYNEESAEAGIALGRKEDTDIRRSLTEEKAKLDSMDLTYAFTGGYIRSENEEQLSRLLKPDGSMDILPDMRTVVTEGGSEQAVFSWLTDQITRQSITVDGYQHTYMDNFRLKSLQTALGYSNVQADMYRVVWLEDRKDAWECVSEELAANIDTHWKPFAAFDKTTITESDRRVRIFLNERITSSISDTEAGRQITVQVENFNNEAWLMLRTHGEKPKSMEGGTWKRIEEDAYLLHLTSDTAAVVLQSDLENYYYEGM
;
A
#
# COMPACT_ATOMS: atom_id res chain seq x y z
N MET A 1 32.11 30.31 -65.57
CA MET A 1 32.98 30.15 -64.38
C MET A 1 32.23 30.64 -63.15
N LEU A 2 31.95 29.80 -62.19
CA LEU A 2 31.35 30.21 -60.93
C LEU A 2 32.36 31.11 -60.18
N SER A 3 31.93 32.25 -59.71
CA SER A 3 32.75 33.13 -58.88
C SER A 3 33.22 32.38 -57.63
N LYS A 4 34.48 32.58 -57.21
CA LYS A 4 35.02 31.98 -55.99
C LYS A 4 34.13 32.20 -54.76
N ARG A 5 33.43 33.35 -54.71
CA ARG A 5 32.45 33.69 -53.66
C ARG A 5 31.21 32.81 -53.71
N ASN A 6 30.69 32.50 -54.91
CA ASN A 6 29.50 31.65 -55.07
C ASN A 6 29.84 30.19 -54.78
N LEU A 7 31.05 29.73 -55.10
CA LEU A 7 31.52 28.39 -54.75
C LEU A 7 31.68 28.24 -53.24
N ALA A 8 32.23 29.26 -52.55
CA ALA A 8 32.34 29.27 -51.08
C ALA A 8 30.98 29.25 -50.38
N MET A 9 30.00 30.04 -50.88
CA MET A 9 28.64 29.98 -50.37
C MET A 9 27.94 28.66 -50.58
N MET A 10 28.11 28.00 -51.72
CA MET A 10 27.60 26.64 -51.97
C MET A 10 28.21 25.63 -51.03
N LEU A 11 29.52 25.67 -50.79
CA LEU A 11 30.21 24.77 -49.87
C LEU A 11 29.72 24.96 -48.40
N ILE A 12 29.51 26.21 -47.98
CA ILE A 12 28.96 26.54 -46.66
C ILE A 12 27.51 25.99 -46.54
N MET A 13 26.67 26.28 -47.53
CA MET A 13 25.29 25.72 -47.53
C MET A 13 25.28 24.19 -47.53
N PHE A 14 26.13 23.57 -48.33
CA PHE A 14 26.24 22.09 -48.30
C PHE A 14 26.74 21.59 -46.95
N GLY A 15 27.71 22.24 -46.33
CA GLY A 15 28.17 21.94 -44.97
C GLY A 15 27.06 22.08 -43.94
N VAL A 16 26.25 23.13 -43.97
CA VAL A 16 25.09 23.33 -43.09
C VAL A 16 24.04 22.25 -43.30
N VAL A 17 23.71 21.93 -44.57
CA VAL A 17 22.75 20.84 -44.87
C VAL A 17 23.29 19.48 -44.42
N LEU A 18 24.60 19.22 -44.60
CA LEU A 18 25.22 17.98 -44.13
C LEU A 18 25.22 17.86 -42.61
N VAL A 19 25.50 18.95 -41.88
CA VAL A 19 25.43 19.00 -40.40
C VAL A 19 24.00 18.80 -39.95
N LEU A 20 22.99 19.44 -40.56
CA LEU A 20 21.58 19.22 -40.27
C LEU A 20 21.17 17.76 -40.55
N PHE A 21 21.60 17.18 -41.67
CA PHE A 21 21.31 15.79 -42.02
C PHE A 21 21.97 14.82 -41.05
N LEU A 22 23.24 15.04 -40.66
CA LEU A 22 23.95 14.25 -39.65
C LEU A 22 23.32 14.41 -38.28
N SER A 23 22.90 15.64 -37.90
CA SER A 23 22.20 15.85 -36.63
C SER A 23 20.84 15.15 -36.58
N THR A 24 20.08 15.15 -37.69
CA THR A 24 18.81 14.41 -37.79
C THR A 24 19.02 12.90 -37.84
N ALA A 25 20.09 12.40 -38.46
CA ALA A 25 20.43 10.99 -38.46
C ALA A 25 20.89 10.50 -37.09
N VAL A 26 21.75 11.29 -36.42
CA VAL A 26 22.19 11.01 -35.03
C VAL A 26 21.01 11.12 -34.05
N MET A 27 20.15 12.12 -34.22
CA MET A 27 18.92 12.19 -33.42
C MET A 27 18.00 11.01 -33.67
N LYS A 28 17.87 10.55 -34.91
CA LYS A 28 17.05 9.37 -35.23
C LYS A 28 17.63 8.08 -34.62
N GLU A 29 18.95 7.92 -34.61
CA GLU A 29 19.63 6.81 -33.93
C GLU A 29 19.51 6.92 -32.41
N TYR A 30 19.67 8.12 -31.85
CA TYR A 30 19.49 8.40 -30.42
C TYR A 30 18.04 8.21 -29.94
N PHE A 31 17.05 8.47 -30.81
CA PHE A 31 15.62 8.29 -30.51
C PHE A 31 15.10 6.88 -30.79
N ASN A 32 15.85 6.03 -31.49
CA ASN A 32 15.47 4.64 -31.71
C ASN A 32 16.04 3.68 -30.63
N ASP A 33 16.94 4.15 -29.79
CA ASP A 33 17.48 3.40 -28.67
C ASP A 33 16.63 3.69 -27.41
N TYR A 34 15.34 3.37 -27.49
CA TYR A 34 14.45 3.43 -26.34
C TYR A 34 14.66 2.18 -25.49
N ASP A 35 15.70 2.23 -24.71
CA ASP A 35 16.05 1.20 -23.76
C ASP A 35 15.34 1.44 -22.42
N VAL A 36 14.02 1.62 -22.49
CA VAL A 36 13.17 1.78 -21.31
C VAL A 36 13.16 0.44 -20.57
N ASN A 37 13.79 0.36 -19.44
CA ASN A 37 13.84 -0.80 -18.54
C ASN A 37 14.93 -1.86 -18.78
N HIS A 38 15.97 -1.63 -19.57
CA HIS A 38 17.07 -2.61 -19.71
C HIS A 38 17.77 -2.92 -18.37
N ALA A 39 17.99 -1.92 -17.53
CA ALA A 39 18.56 -2.13 -16.20
C ALA A 39 17.68 -3.04 -15.32
N ALA A 40 16.35 -2.95 -15.47
CA ALA A 40 15.41 -3.82 -14.76
C ALA A 40 15.38 -5.26 -15.30
N LEU A 41 15.83 -5.49 -16.55
CA LEU A 41 15.91 -6.82 -17.14
C LEU A 41 17.10 -7.64 -16.63
N GLU A 42 18.19 -6.99 -16.26
CA GLU A 42 19.42 -7.66 -15.80
C GLU A 42 19.28 -8.26 -14.40
N ASP A 43 18.45 -7.68 -13.53
CA ASP A 43 18.34 -8.04 -12.11
C ASP A 43 17.06 -8.85 -11.82
N ARG A 44 16.96 -10.05 -12.39
CA ARG A 44 15.78 -10.90 -12.27
C ARG A 44 15.75 -11.65 -10.94
N ILE A 45 15.04 -11.12 -9.95
CA ILE A 45 14.77 -11.79 -8.68
C ILE A 45 13.59 -12.74 -8.86
N SER A 46 13.84 -14.05 -8.75
CA SER A 46 12.81 -15.08 -8.77
C SER A 46 12.29 -15.36 -7.36
N ARG A 47 11.12 -16.02 -7.29
CA ARG A 47 10.58 -16.51 -6.02
C ARG A 47 11.55 -17.47 -5.36
N GLU A 48 11.94 -17.17 -4.12
CA GLU A 48 12.76 -18.06 -3.31
C GLU A 48 11.89 -19.20 -2.76
N LYS A 49 12.32 -20.44 -2.98
CA LYS A 49 11.60 -21.64 -2.53
C LYS A 49 12.26 -22.32 -1.33
N SER A 50 13.39 -21.78 -0.86
CA SER A 50 14.06 -22.34 0.31
C SER A 50 13.22 -22.10 1.56
N GLU A 51 13.13 -23.11 2.42
CA GLU A 51 12.64 -22.90 3.78
C GLU A 51 13.66 -22.02 4.52
N PHE A 52 13.17 -20.99 5.21
CA PHE A 52 14.01 -20.18 6.07
C PHE A 52 14.69 -21.04 7.13
N ALA A 53 15.95 -20.74 7.42
CA ALA A 53 16.70 -21.42 8.46
C ALA A 53 15.96 -21.38 9.81
N THR A 54 16.16 -22.37 10.65
CA THR A 54 15.54 -22.47 11.96
C THR A 54 16.10 -21.40 12.90
N GLY A 55 15.44 -20.25 12.95
CA GLY A 55 15.71 -19.15 13.90
C GLY A 55 14.48 -18.86 14.74
N PRO A 56 14.55 -17.97 15.76
CA PRO A 56 13.37 -17.55 16.51
C PRO A 56 12.33 -16.99 15.55
N ARG A 57 11.12 -17.53 15.61
CA ARG A 57 9.98 -17.10 14.79
C ARG A 57 8.92 -16.53 15.71
N GLN A 58 8.29 -15.47 15.24
CA GLN A 58 7.04 -15.03 15.83
C GLN A 58 5.91 -15.96 15.39
N HIS A 59 4.89 -16.07 16.24
CA HIS A 59 3.79 -16.98 16.07
C HIS A 59 2.47 -16.25 16.23
N VAL A 60 1.55 -16.53 15.34
CA VAL A 60 0.14 -16.11 15.44
C VAL A 60 -0.70 -17.33 15.75
N VAL A 61 -1.45 -17.26 16.82
CA VAL A 61 -2.48 -18.24 17.16
C VAL A 61 -3.83 -17.57 17.02
N TYR A 62 -4.63 -18.05 16.10
CA TYR A 62 -5.97 -17.53 15.83
C TYR A 62 -7.03 -18.45 16.41
N VAL A 63 -8.03 -17.89 17.10
CA VAL A 63 -9.19 -18.58 17.62
C VAL A 63 -10.43 -17.86 17.11
N GLY A 64 -11.15 -18.47 16.20
CA GLY A 64 -12.34 -17.89 15.59
C GLY A 64 -12.76 -18.57 14.30
N ALA A 65 -13.75 -18.00 13.63
CA ALA A 65 -14.29 -18.53 12.39
C ALA A 65 -13.39 -18.13 11.19
N GLN A 66 -13.23 -19.05 10.22
CA GLN A 66 -12.44 -18.78 9.00
C GLN A 66 -13.21 -17.90 7.98
N ASP A 67 -14.51 -17.75 8.12
CA ASP A 67 -15.37 -16.90 7.31
C ASP A 67 -15.57 -15.50 7.90
N ALA A 68 -14.92 -15.18 9.03
CA ALA A 68 -14.87 -13.83 9.59
C ALA A 68 -14.12 -12.88 8.64
N GLY A 69 -14.65 -11.67 8.44
CA GLY A 69 -14.10 -10.67 7.50
C GLY A 69 -12.65 -10.25 7.79
N PHE A 70 -12.19 -10.42 9.03
CA PHE A 70 -10.82 -10.14 9.45
C PHE A 70 -9.86 -11.35 9.35
N TYR A 71 -10.34 -12.55 9.06
CA TYR A 71 -9.47 -13.74 8.94
C TYR A 71 -8.49 -13.65 7.75
N PRO A 72 -8.90 -13.28 6.51
CA PRO A 72 -7.98 -13.15 5.40
C PRO A 72 -6.85 -12.12 5.65
N PRO A 73 -7.10 -10.89 6.14
CA PRO A 73 -6.04 -9.94 6.44
C PRO A 73 -5.09 -10.38 7.56
N ILE A 74 -5.56 -11.14 8.56
CA ILE A 74 -4.68 -11.71 9.60
C ILE A 74 -3.71 -12.72 8.97
N LEU A 75 -4.21 -13.58 8.09
CA LEU A 75 -3.40 -14.57 7.39
C LEU A 75 -2.36 -13.89 6.47
N GLU A 76 -2.77 -12.85 5.78
CA GLU A 76 -1.89 -12.04 4.93
C GLU A 76 -0.78 -11.36 5.77
N TRP A 77 -1.15 -10.72 6.88
CA TRP A 77 -0.21 -10.09 7.81
C TRP A 77 0.83 -11.09 8.34
N ALA A 78 0.38 -12.27 8.81
CA ALA A 78 1.27 -13.34 9.27
C ALA A 78 2.23 -13.78 8.15
N GLY A 79 1.73 -13.88 6.90
CA GLY A 79 2.52 -14.18 5.73
C GLY A 79 3.59 -13.13 5.41
N TYR A 80 3.24 -11.85 5.45
CA TYR A 80 4.18 -10.74 5.22
C TYR A 80 5.25 -10.66 6.31
N ARG A 81 4.89 -10.94 7.57
CA ARG A 81 5.83 -10.98 8.71
C ARG A 81 6.61 -12.29 8.82
N LYS A 82 6.37 -13.26 7.92
CA LYS A 82 6.99 -14.59 7.94
C LYS A 82 6.77 -15.33 9.29
N MET A 83 5.64 -15.04 9.94
CA MET A 83 5.22 -15.69 11.18
C MET A 83 4.67 -17.08 10.90
N SER A 84 4.76 -17.98 11.88
CA SER A 84 4.00 -19.22 11.85
C SER A 84 2.55 -18.94 12.26
N PHE A 85 1.61 -19.49 11.53
CA PHE A 85 0.18 -19.31 11.77
C PHE A 85 -0.47 -20.61 12.21
N TYR A 86 -1.22 -20.57 13.30
CA TYR A 86 -1.92 -21.71 13.89
C TYR A 86 -3.37 -21.35 14.15
N GLU A 87 -4.26 -22.23 13.76
CA GLU A 87 -5.68 -22.14 14.08
C GLU A 87 -5.98 -23.04 15.28
N ALA A 88 -6.70 -22.53 16.24
CA ALA A 88 -7.15 -23.28 17.39
C ALA A 88 -8.69 -23.31 17.45
N ALA A 89 -9.23 -24.42 17.87
CA ALA A 89 -10.67 -24.66 17.92
C ALA A 89 -11.39 -23.86 19.02
N ASP A 90 -10.65 -23.51 20.08
CA ASP A 90 -11.15 -22.81 21.26
C ASP A 90 -10.01 -22.07 21.99
N VAL A 91 -10.38 -21.26 22.96
CA VAL A 91 -9.43 -20.44 23.73
C VAL A 91 -8.43 -21.29 24.52
N GLU A 92 -8.85 -22.41 25.11
CA GLU A 92 -7.97 -23.29 25.88
C GLU A 92 -6.89 -23.91 24.99
N THR A 93 -7.26 -24.43 23.83
CA THR A 93 -6.34 -24.97 22.84
C THR A 93 -5.42 -23.87 22.29
N GLY A 94 -5.96 -22.68 22.05
CA GLY A 94 -5.19 -21.51 21.57
C GLY A 94 -4.11 -21.09 22.56
N ILE A 95 -4.45 -20.99 23.84
CA ILE A 95 -3.49 -20.66 24.89
C ILE A 95 -2.44 -21.77 25.03
N ALA A 96 -2.84 -23.03 25.03
CA ALA A 96 -1.90 -24.15 25.09
C ALA A 96 -0.90 -24.16 23.93
N GLN A 97 -1.35 -23.75 22.72
CA GLN A 97 -0.47 -23.58 21.56
C GLN A 97 0.46 -22.38 21.72
N ALA A 98 -0.05 -21.24 22.20
CA ALA A 98 0.75 -20.04 22.43
C ALA A 98 1.79 -20.23 23.55
N ASP A 99 1.46 -21.02 24.59
CA ASP A 99 2.36 -21.35 25.72
C ASP A 99 3.52 -22.27 25.33
N ALA A 100 3.47 -22.87 24.15
CA ALA A 100 4.60 -23.63 23.61
C ALA A 100 5.77 -22.71 23.19
N TYR A 101 5.58 -21.40 23.15
CA TYR A 101 6.55 -20.40 22.73
C TYR A 101 6.81 -19.37 23.84
N GLU A 102 7.86 -18.57 23.67
CA GLU A 102 8.08 -17.43 24.56
C GLU A 102 6.92 -16.42 24.40
N LYS A 103 6.41 -15.88 25.52
CA LYS A 103 5.25 -14.94 25.51
C LYS A 103 5.48 -13.73 24.60
N ALA A 104 6.73 -13.27 24.51
CA ALA A 104 7.09 -12.16 23.61
C ALA A 104 7.00 -12.53 22.11
N ASP A 105 7.02 -13.80 21.75
CA ASP A 105 7.04 -14.25 20.36
C ASP A 105 5.70 -14.82 19.88
N ALA A 106 4.68 -14.85 20.75
CA ALA A 106 3.35 -15.37 20.41
C ALA A 106 2.27 -14.30 20.58
N TYR A 107 1.42 -14.16 19.57
CA TYR A 107 0.24 -13.30 19.60
C TYR A 107 -1.01 -14.18 19.50
N LEU A 108 -1.92 -14.01 20.47
CA LEU A 108 -3.20 -14.68 20.46
C LEU A 108 -4.28 -13.73 19.91
N LEU A 109 -4.79 -14.03 18.73
CA LEU A 109 -5.83 -13.26 18.03
C LEU A 109 -7.18 -13.97 18.21
N LEU A 110 -8.17 -13.23 18.63
CA LEU A 110 -9.48 -13.76 19.00
C LEU A 110 -10.59 -13.10 18.18
N ASP A 111 -11.48 -13.94 17.69
CA ASP A 111 -12.84 -13.57 17.35
C ASP A 111 -13.67 -13.53 18.63
N GLY A 112 -14.41 -12.45 18.85
CA GLY A 112 -15.27 -12.30 20.03
C GLY A 112 -16.27 -13.43 20.20
N ASP A 113 -16.82 -13.92 19.10
CA ASP A 113 -17.80 -15.00 19.08
C ASP A 113 -17.24 -16.33 19.62
N ALA A 114 -15.93 -16.52 19.55
CA ALA A 114 -15.27 -17.73 20.09
C ALA A 114 -15.41 -17.87 21.62
N LEU A 115 -15.82 -16.80 22.32
CA LEU A 115 -16.01 -16.81 23.77
C LEU A 115 -17.43 -17.19 24.21
N GLU A 116 -18.39 -17.25 23.32
CA GLU A 116 -19.82 -17.40 23.67
C GLU A 116 -20.16 -18.72 24.39
N GLN A 117 -19.45 -19.80 24.10
CA GLN A 117 -19.80 -21.12 24.63
C GLN A 117 -19.43 -21.33 26.12
N ASP A 118 -18.34 -20.72 26.60
CA ASP A 118 -17.89 -20.79 27.99
C ASP A 118 -17.11 -19.51 28.37
N THR A 119 -17.79 -18.39 28.37
CA THR A 119 -17.22 -17.03 28.54
C THR A 119 -16.43 -16.91 29.85
N GLN A 120 -16.93 -17.48 30.95
CA GLN A 120 -16.27 -17.34 32.26
C GLN A 120 -14.92 -18.07 32.29
N GLN A 121 -14.89 -19.33 31.84
CA GLN A 121 -13.66 -20.14 31.79
C GLN A 121 -12.65 -19.53 30.81
N ALA A 122 -13.09 -19.13 29.61
CA ALA A 122 -12.24 -18.49 28.62
C ALA A 122 -11.62 -17.18 29.18
N ALA A 123 -12.42 -16.32 29.86
CA ALA A 123 -11.94 -15.09 30.46
C ALA A 123 -10.92 -15.32 31.59
N GLU A 124 -11.10 -16.38 32.40
CA GLU A 124 -10.15 -16.76 33.45
C GLU A 124 -8.81 -17.25 32.86
N LEU A 125 -8.86 -18.10 31.84
CA LEU A 125 -7.68 -18.59 31.12
C LEU A 125 -6.92 -17.43 30.44
N LEU A 126 -7.62 -16.57 29.70
CA LEU A 126 -7.03 -15.38 29.06
C LEU A 126 -6.40 -14.45 30.10
N THR A 127 -7.08 -14.23 31.25
CA THR A 127 -6.54 -13.39 32.32
C THR A 127 -5.25 -13.97 32.90
N ALA A 128 -5.16 -15.28 33.07
CA ALA A 128 -3.94 -15.94 33.52
C ALA A 128 -2.81 -15.79 32.49
N TYR A 129 -3.10 -16.07 31.23
CA TYR A 129 -2.15 -15.94 30.10
C TYR A 129 -1.56 -14.53 29.99
N VAL A 130 -2.44 -13.49 30.03
CA VAL A 130 -2.01 -12.09 29.94
C VAL A 130 -1.19 -11.69 31.18
N ARG A 131 -1.55 -12.13 32.40
CA ARG A 131 -0.77 -11.83 33.62
C ARG A 131 0.66 -12.34 33.54
N GLU A 132 0.91 -13.41 32.84
CA GLU A 132 2.23 -14.01 32.61
C GLU A 132 3.03 -13.33 31.50
N GLY A 133 2.46 -12.31 30.82
CA GLY A 133 3.13 -11.54 29.78
C GLY A 133 2.61 -11.79 28.36
N GLY A 134 1.52 -12.56 28.21
CA GLY A 134 0.92 -12.79 26.92
C GLY A 134 0.27 -11.54 26.30
N THR A 135 0.29 -11.45 24.99
CA THR A 135 -0.43 -10.42 24.21
C THR A 135 -1.64 -11.04 23.54
N VAL A 136 -2.81 -10.46 23.80
CA VAL A 136 -4.10 -10.88 23.25
C VAL A 136 -4.69 -9.74 22.44
N ILE A 137 -5.18 -10.04 21.24
CA ILE A 137 -5.84 -9.09 20.33
C ILE A 137 -7.25 -9.59 20.04
N PHE A 138 -8.26 -8.88 20.54
CA PHE A 138 -9.64 -9.09 20.15
C PHE A 138 -9.86 -8.36 18.82
N CYS A 139 -9.95 -9.11 17.72
CA CYS A 139 -10.21 -8.58 16.38
C CYS A 139 -11.65 -8.10 16.24
N SER A 140 -12.57 -8.72 16.97
CA SER A 140 -13.93 -8.27 17.25
C SER A 140 -14.21 -8.47 18.73
N LEU A 141 -15.12 -7.70 19.31
CA LEU A 141 -15.58 -7.92 20.68
C LEU A 141 -16.74 -8.91 20.69
N PRO A 142 -16.88 -9.74 21.76
CA PRO A 142 -18.12 -10.45 22.03
C PRO A 142 -19.30 -9.48 22.12
N ASP A 143 -20.52 -9.99 21.93
CA ASP A 143 -21.71 -9.19 22.09
C ASP A 143 -21.78 -8.53 23.50
N TYR A 144 -22.47 -7.38 23.58
CA TYR A 144 -22.48 -6.58 24.80
C TYR A 144 -23.12 -7.33 25.99
N GLN A 145 -24.04 -8.30 25.78
CA GLN A 145 -24.65 -9.07 26.84
C GLN A 145 -23.64 -10.04 27.45
N THR A 146 -22.86 -10.69 26.60
CA THR A 146 -21.74 -11.56 27.00
C THR A 146 -20.71 -10.78 27.82
N ILE A 147 -20.29 -9.60 27.36
CA ILE A 147 -19.37 -8.74 28.13
C ILE A 147 -20.00 -8.28 29.45
N GLN A 148 -21.25 -7.88 29.46
CA GLN A 148 -21.94 -7.42 30.66
C GLN A 148 -22.15 -8.53 31.68
N GLY A 149 -22.37 -9.75 31.20
CA GLY A 149 -22.60 -10.96 32.02
C GLY A 149 -21.35 -11.53 32.69
N CYS A 150 -20.13 -11.15 32.25
CA CYS A 150 -18.88 -11.72 32.74
C CYS A 150 -17.94 -10.64 33.32
N ASP A 151 -17.87 -10.55 34.67
CA ASP A 151 -17.02 -9.58 35.36
C ASP A 151 -15.54 -9.76 35.04
N THR A 152 -15.08 -11.00 34.90
CA THR A 152 -13.68 -11.33 34.60
C THR A 152 -13.31 -10.79 33.20
N LEU A 153 -14.18 -10.99 32.20
CA LEU A 153 -13.97 -10.50 30.84
C LEU A 153 -13.96 -8.96 30.80
N ARG A 154 -14.92 -8.32 31.49
CA ARG A 154 -14.95 -6.84 31.57
C ARG A 154 -13.66 -6.28 32.19
N GLN A 155 -13.16 -6.89 33.25
CA GLN A 155 -11.91 -6.46 33.90
C GLN A 155 -10.70 -6.67 32.99
N LEU A 156 -10.65 -7.79 32.26
CA LEU A 156 -9.60 -8.10 31.29
C LEU A 156 -9.57 -7.05 30.15
N LEU A 157 -10.73 -6.74 29.57
CA LEU A 157 -10.89 -5.73 28.53
C LEU A 157 -10.73 -4.28 29.06
N GLY A 158 -10.70 -4.07 30.37
CA GLY A 158 -10.64 -2.74 30.98
C GLY A 158 -11.97 -1.99 30.90
N ILE A 159 -13.10 -2.68 30.70
CA ILE A 159 -14.44 -2.11 30.64
C ILE A 159 -15.01 -2.00 32.05
N GLN A 160 -15.48 -0.80 32.46
CA GLN A 160 -16.15 -0.59 33.74
C GLN A 160 -17.64 -0.89 33.66
N LYS A 161 -18.31 -0.37 32.64
CA LYS A 161 -19.73 -0.59 32.39
C LYS A 161 -20.10 -0.29 30.94
N LEU A 162 -21.26 -0.80 30.52
CA LEU A 162 -21.93 -0.39 29.30
C LEU A 162 -22.68 0.92 29.54
N ARG A 163 -22.47 1.90 28.66
CA ARG A 163 -23.20 3.18 28.64
C ARG A 163 -24.43 3.13 27.77
N ALA A 164 -24.25 2.60 26.55
CA ALA A 164 -25.32 2.38 25.59
C ALA A 164 -25.03 1.12 24.75
N GLU A 165 -26.08 0.41 24.39
CA GLU A 165 -25.97 -0.82 23.58
C GLU A 165 -25.53 -0.54 22.15
N SER A 166 -25.93 0.62 21.61
CA SER A 166 -25.52 1.14 20.31
C SER A 166 -25.56 2.66 20.32
N VAL A 167 -24.57 3.28 19.73
CA VAL A 167 -24.52 4.71 19.44
C VAL A 167 -24.02 4.93 18.03
N GLU A 168 -24.62 5.91 17.34
CA GLU A 168 -24.16 6.33 16.02
C GLU A 168 -23.02 7.34 16.16
N LEU A 169 -21.89 7.04 15.53
CA LEU A 169 -20.73 7.92 15.51
C LEU A 169 -20.91 9.00 14.43
N LEU A 170 -20.55 10.24 14.78
CA LEU A 170 -20.46 11.36 13.84
C LEU A 170 -19.06 11.54 13.28
N GLU A 171 -18.05 11.22 14.09
CA GLU A 171 -16.65 11.37 13.74
C GLU A 171 -15.85 10.25 14.40
N ILE A 172 -14.71 9.91 13.79
CA ILE A 172 -13.71 9.01 14.34
C ILE A 172 -12.39 9.77 14.47
N TRP A 173 -11.79 9.71 15.64
CA TRP A 173 -10.47 10.27 15.94
C TRP A 173 -9.46 9.15 16.07
N LEU A 174 -8.40 9.21 15.25
CA LEU A 174 -7.21 8.39 15.36
C LEU A 174 -6.09 9.25 15.96
N TYR A 175 -5.59 8.87 17.12
CA TYR A 175 -4.52 9.61 17.80
C TYR A 175 -3.16 9.40 17.14
N GLU A 176 -2.31 10.42 17.28
CA GLU A 176 -0.94 10.42 16.81
C GLU A 176 -0.11 9.24 17.39
N GLY A 177 0.84 8.73 16.60
CA GLY A 177 1.81 7.74 17.03
C GLY A 177 1.32 6.29 16.99
N PHE A 178 0.03 6.02 16.68
CA PHE A 178 -0.46 4.65 16.50
C PHE A 178 -0.25 4.18 15.04
N LEU A 179 -0.91 4.81 14.07
CA LEU A 179 -0.57 4.66 12.65
C LEU A 179 0.31 5.82 12.19
N LEU A 180 1.09 5.62 11.13
CA LEU A 180 1.84 6.70 10.48
C LEU A 180 0.90 7.71 9.80
N GLY A 181 1.38 8.93 9.59
CA GLY A 181 0.63 10.01 8.96
C GLY A 181 -0.05 10.96 9.94
N GLY A 182 0.30 10.87 11.24
CA GLY A 182 -0.16 11.78 12.28
C GLY A 182 -1.62 11.58 12.71
N GLU A 183 -2.07 12.45 13.61
CA GLU A 183 -3.45 12.49 14.09
C GLU A 183 -4.42 12.86 12.98
N VAL A 184 -5.61 12.26 12.99
CA VAL A 184 -6.66 12.57 12.02
C VAL A 184 -8.05 12.41 12.64
N CYS A 185 -8.97 13.29 12.21
CA CYS A 185 -10.38 13.20 12.46
C CYS A 185 -11.13 12.93 11.16
N TYR A 186 -11.93 11.87 11.15
CA TYR A 186 -12.81 11.52 10.04
C TYR A 186 -14.24 11.89 10.41
N ALA A 187 -14.77 12.93 9.76
CA ALA A 187 -16.16 13.32 9.92
C ALA A 187 -17.04 12.58 8.91
N PHE A 188 -18.13 11.98 9.41
CA PHE A 188 -19.14 11.36 8.57
C PHE A 188 -20.09 12.45 8.04
N ASP A 189 -19.78 13.01 6.88
CA ASP A 189 -20.67 13.94 6.21
C ASP A 189 -21.76 13.14 5.46
N GLU A 190 -23.03 13.37 5.78
CA GLU A 190 -24.18 12.66 5.20
C GLU A 190 -24.23 12.73 3.66
N LEU A 191 -23.56 13.70 3.04
CA LEU A 191 -23.51 13.90 1.60
C LEU A 191 -22.41 13.13 0.88
N GLN A 192 -21.41 12.57 1.61
CA GLN A 192 -20.23 11.93 1.03
C GLN A 192 -20.13 10.42 1.25
N ILE A 193 -21.03 9.82 2.01
CA ILE A 193 -20.96 8.39 2.32
C ILE A 193 -21.77 7.61 1.27
N PRO A 194 -21.13 6.83 0.39
CA PRO A 194 -21.85 5.82 -0.38
C PRO A 194 -22.47 4.80 0.58
N GLU A 195 -23.72 4.40 0.36
CA GLU A 195 -24.52 3.49 1.19
C GLU A 195 -23.84 2.13 1.56
N ARG A 196 -22.60 1.90 1.16
CA ARG A 196 -21.88 0.62 1.28
C ARG A 196 -20.65 0.62 2.19
N ILE A 197 -20.31 1.73 2.83
CA ILE A 197 -19.11 1.80 3.66
C ILE A 197 -19.50 2.12 5.10
N ASP A 198 -19.92 1.09 5.80
CA ASP A 198 -20.12 1.12 7.24
C ASP A 198 -18.87 0.56 7.93
N MET A 199 -18.03 1.43 8.50
CA MET A 199 -16.88 1.04 9.34
C MET A 199 -17.27 0.80 10.80
N GLY A 200 -18.44 0.27 11.09
CA GLY A 200 -18.91 0.23 12.46
C GLY A 200 -19.26 1.64 12.95
N ARG A 201 -20.04 2.37 12.16
CA ARG A 201 -20.60 3.66 12.53
C ARG A 201 -21.51 3.54 13.75
N GLU A 202 -22.13 2.38 13.95
CA GLU A 202 -22.90 2.02 15.11
C GLU A 202 -22.11 1.04 15.99
N ILE A 203 -21.73 1.47 17.19
CA ILE A 203 -20.96 0.65 18.12
C ILE A 203 -21.55 0.69 19.53
N PRO A 204 -21.35 -0.36 20.36
CA PRO A 204 -21.59 -0.28 21.79
C PRO A 204 -20.69 0.78 22.46
N TRP A 205 -21.26 1.55 23.39
CA TRP A 205 -20.50 2.53 24.14
C TRP A 205 -20.13 2.02 25.51
N TYR A 206 -18.87 1.73 25.70
CA TYR A 206 -18.30 1.28 26.97
C TYR A 206 -17.60 2.42 27.72
N ASP A 207 -17.77 2.44 29.04
CA ASP A 207 -17.00 3.24 29.97
C ASP A 207 -15.72 2.46 30.30
N ILE A 208 -14.58 2.93 29.81
CA ILE A 208 -13.31 2.24 29.96
C ILE A 208 -12.53 2.75 31.17
N SER A 209 -11.66 1.92 31.70
CA SER A 209 -10.84 2.23 32.90
C SER A 209 -9.79 3.31 32.57
N ALA A 210 -9.50 4.19 33.51
CA ALA A 210 -8.39 5.15 33.41
C ALA A 210 -6.99 4.48 33.23
N ARG A 211 -6.89 3.15 33.34
CA ARG A 211 -5.66 2.40 33.10
C ARG A 211 -5.52 1.91 31.69
N THR A 212 -6.55 2.11 30.87
CA THR A 212 -6.51 1.78 29.43
C THR A 212 -5.92 2.94 28.64
N LYS A 213 -5.28 2.61 27.50
CA LYS A 213 -4.82 3.60 26.52
C LYS A 213 -5.67 3.47 25.26
N SER A 214 -6.41 4.51 24.91
CA SER A 214 -7.19 4.57 23.67
C SER A 214 -6.32 5.08 22.53
N TYR A 215 -6.49 4.49 21.37
CA TYR A 215 -5.82 4.86 20.12
C TYR A 215 -6.81 5.42 19.10
N MET A 216 -8.07 4.95 19.17
CA MET A 216 -9.17 5.45 18.36
C MET A 216 -10.41 5.65 19.24
N VAL A 217 -11.10 6.75 19.03
CA VAL A 217 -12.34 7.09 19.72
C VAL A 217 -13.37 7.65 18.73
N GLY A 218 -14.64 7.46 19.04
CA GLY A 218 -15.74 8.02 18.26
C GLY A 218 -16.35 9.25 18.89
N TYR A 219 -16.89 10.16 18.10
CA TYR A 219 -17.72 11.28 18.53
C TYR A 219 -19.19 10.97 18.30
N VAL A 220 -20.03 11.34 19.25
CA VAL A 220 -21.48 11.12 19.25
C VAL A 220 -22.24 12.44 19.29
N THR A 221 -23.53 12.43 18.99
CA THR A 221 -24.38 13.62 19.02
C THR A 221 -24.42 14.25 20.41
N ALA A 222 -24.68 15.57 20.46
CA ALA A 222 -24.87 16.28 21.74
C ALA A 222 -26.06 15.72 22.55
N ARG A 223 -27.08 15.15 21.87
CA ARG A 223 -28.24 14.51 22.52
C ARG A 223 -27.80 13.24 23.23
N GLU A 224 -27.08 12.36 22.57
CA GLU A 224 -26.58 11.12 23.16
C GLU A 224 -25.64 11.39 24.33
N LYS A 225 -24.77 12.41 24.23
CA LYS A 225 -23.94 12.89 25.33
C LYS A 225 -24.81 13.38 26.51
N GLY A 226 -25.82 14.19 26.23
CA GLY A 226 -26.70 14.75 27.27
C GLY A 226 -27.51 13.68 28.01
N ASP A 227 -28.05 12.72 27.28
CA ASP A 227 -28.82 11.59 27.82
C ASP A 227 -27.93 10.66 28.67
N ALA A 228 -26.66 10.51 28.30
CA ALA A 228 -25.68 9.72 29.06
C ALA A 228 -25.06 10.47 30.24
N GLY A 229 -25.30 11.76 30.38
CA GLY A 229 -24.75 12.60 31.47
C GLY A 229 -23.23 12.76 31.40
N LEU A 230 -22.66 12.84 30.19
CA LEU A 230 -21.23 12.80 29.93
C LEU A 230 -20.64 14.18 29.60
N SER A 231 -19.37 14.34 29.96
CA SER A 231 -18.55 15.47 29.53
C SER A 231 -18.01 15.26 28.11
N ASN A 232 -17.40 16.31 27.54
CA ASN A 232 -16.76 16.19 26.23
C ASN A 232 -15.49 15.29 26.24
N GLU A 233 -15.03 14.87 27.43
CA GLU A 233 -13.83 14.04 27.60
C GLU A 233 -14.17 12.53 27.57
N ASP A 234 -15.44 12.16 27.72
CA ASP A 234 -15.90 10.77 27.73
C ASP A 234 -16.39 10.38 26.33
N MET A 235 -15.54 9.82 25.49
CA MET A 235 -15.87 9.40 24.13
C MET A 235 -15.96 7.89 24.02
N PRO A 236 -16.81 7.33 23.11
CA PRO A 236 -16.82 5.89 22.82
C PRO A 236 -15.44 5.43 22.34
N ALA A 237 -14.85 4.47 23.03
CA ALA A 237 -13.60 3.88 22.61
C ALA A 237 -13.83 2.90 21.46
N ILE A 238 -13.03 3.01 20.40
CA ILE A 238 -13.05 2.15 19.23
C ILE A 238 -11.91 1.14 19.34
N LEU A 239 -10.69 1.61 19.57
CA LEU A 239 -9.52 0.76 19.74
C LEU A 239 -8.74 1.19 20.97
N TRP A 240 -8.51 0.25 21.87
CA TRP A 240 -7.77 0.52 23.11
C TRP A 240 -6.95 -0.66 23.57
N ARG A 241 -5.99 -0.39 24.47
CA ARG A 241 -5.18 -1.38 25.18
C ARG A 241 -5.48 -1.36 26.66
N SER A 242 -5.68 -2.54 27.25
CA SER A 242 -5.74 -2.79 28.69
C SER A 242 -4.53 -3.60 29.13
N ASN A 243 -3.88 -3.20 30.23
CA ASN A 243 -2.73 -3.91 30.77
C ASN A 243 -3.14 -4.74 31.99
N THR A 244 -2.69 -6.00 32.05
CA THR A 244 -2.96 -6.92 33.15
C THR A 244 -1.69 -7.72 33.47
N GLY A 245 -1.09 -7.50 34.63
CA GLY A 245 0.20 -8.09 34.97
C GLY A 245 1.32 -7.60 34.09
N ASN A 246 2.02 -8.52 33.41
CA ASN A 246 3.12 -8.21 32.50
C ASN A 246 2.70 -8.17 31.01
N GLY A 247 1.44 -8.51 30.70
CA GLY A 247 0.92 -8.53 29.35
C GLY A 247 -0.17 -7.51 29.10
N CYS A 248 -0.74 -7.55 27.91
CA CYS A 248 -1.77 -6.62 27.48
C CYS A 248 -2.83 -7.28 26.60
N VAL A 249 -3.98 -6.60 26.55
CA VAL A 249 -5.10 -6.94 25.68
C VAL A 249 -5.42 -5.73 24.83
N PHE A 250 -5.50 -5.93 23.52
CA PHE A 250 -6.09 -4.96 22.60
C PHE A 250 -7.54 -5.35 22.32
N ALA A 251 -8.40 -4.36 22.26
CA ALA A 251 -9.81 -4.53 21.98
C ALA A 251 -10.23 -3.61 20.83
N VAL A 252 -10.86 -4.19 19.81
CA VAL A 252 -11.40 -3.48 18.66
C VAL A 252 -12.92 -3.56 18.72
N ASN A 253 -13.55 -2.40 18.76
CA ASN A 253 -15.00 -2.21 18.87
C ASN A 253 -15.54 -1.71 17.53
N GLY A 254 -16.17 -2.60 16.74
CA GLY A 254 -16.60 -2.37 15.36
C GLY A 254 -15.72 -3.10 14.33
N ASP A 255 -16.00 -2.92 13.04
CA ASP A 255 -15.48 -3.74 11.93
C ASP A 255 -14.15 -3.22 11.35
N TYR A 256 -13.31 -2.59 12.20
CA TYR A 256 -12.06 -1.94 11.76
C TYR A 256 -10.95 -2.93 11.39
N MET A 257 -11.10 -4.20 11.73
CA MET A 257 -10.12 -5.25 11.38
C MET A 257 -10.41 -5.93 10.05
N GLU A 258 -11.43 -5.49 9.33
CA GLU A 258 -11.75 -6.02 8.00
C GLU A 258 -10.89 -5.39 6.91
N GLY A 259 -10.55 -6.20 5.90
CA GLY A 259 -9.76 -5.77 4.75
C GLY A 259 -8.33 -5.33 5.09
N GLU A 260 -7.70 -4.66 4.13
CA GLU A 260 -6.27 -4.27 4.19
C GLU A 260 -5.93 -3.29 5.32
N ALA A 261 -6.94 -2.59 5.88
CA ALA A 261 -6.75 -1.69 7.02
C ALA A 261 -6.26 -2.43 8.28
N ALA A 262 -6.57 -3.71 8.42
CA ALA A 262 -6.11 -4.52 9.55
C ALA A 262 -4.58 -4.67 9.62
N LEU A 263 -3.87 -4.66 8.47
CA LEU A 263 -2.42 -4.89 8.42
C LEU A 263 -1.65 -3.91 9.31
N GLY A 264 -1.91 -2.61 9.15
CA GLY A 264 -1.24 -1.59 9.94
C GLY A 264 -1.72 -1.52 11.40
N LEU A 265 -3.00 -1.84 11.65
CA LEU A 265 -3.51 -1.93 13.02
C LEU A 265 -2.79 -3.05 13.78
N LEU A 266 -2.60 -4.22 13.18
CA LEU A 266 -1.87 -5.33 13.79
C LEU A 266 -0.42 -4.96 14.09
N ASP A 267 0.30 -4.34 13.14
CA ASP A 267 1.68 -3.89 13.38
C ASP A 267 1.76 -2.79 14.45
N ALA A 268 0.79 -1.88 14.49
CA ALA A 268 0.72 -0.85 15.52
C ALA A 268 0.43 -1.46 16.91
N MET A 269 -0.44 -2.46 17.02
CA MET A 269 -0.69 -3.18 18.27
C MET A 269 0.56 -3.95 18.73
N VAL A 270 1.27 -4.60 17.79
CA VAL A 270 2.54 -5.26 18.10
C VAL A 270 3.57 -4.25 18.59
N TYR A 271 3.72 -3.12 17.92
CA TYR A 271 4.60 -2.02 18.35
C TYR A 271 4.27 -1.56 19.76
N GLU A 272 3.00 -1.29 20.04
CA GLU A 272 2.54 -0.83 21.37
C GLU A 272 2.71 -1.89 22.49
N SER A 273 2.82 -3.17 22.13
CA SER A 273 3.04 -4.26 23.10
C SER A 273 4.51 -4.51 23.43
N ARG A 274 5.46 -3.86 22.74
CA ARG A 274 6.91 -4.13 22.82
C ARG A 274 7.72 -2.88 23.13
N GLU A 275 8.98 -3.07 23.47
CA GLU A 275 9.94 -1.97 23.65
C GLU A 275 10.34 -1.29 22.34
N TYR A 276 10.32 -2.02 21.25
CA TYR A 276 10.52 -1.55 19.88
C TYR A 276 9.85 -2.52 18.91
N ALA A 277 9.56 -2.04 17.71
CA ALA A 277 9.18 -2.89 16.58
C ALA A 277 10.16 -2.69 15.42
N LEU A 278 10.60 -3.80 14.82
CA LEU A 278 11.43 -3.79 13.61
C LEU A 278 10.89 -4.82 12.63
N TYR A 279 10.56 -4.38 11.42
CA TYR A 279 9.97 -5.24 10.41
C TYR A 279 10.26 -4.76 8.99
N ALA A 280 10.22 -5.69 8.03
CA ALA A 280 10.42 -5.37 6.61
C ALA A 280 9.29 -4.48 6.06
N VAL A 281 9.66 -3.56 5.16
CA VAL A 281 8.74 -2.73 4.37
C VAL A 281 9.22 -2.64 2.92
N VAL A 282 8.33 -2.32 1.99
CA VAL A 282 8.67 -2.18 0.56
C VAL A 282 9.30 -0.84 0.24
N ASN A 283 8.91 0.22 0.94
CA ASN A 283 9.33 1.60 0.68
C ASN A 283 9.04 2.04 -0.77
N ALA A 284 7.79 1.94 -1.21
CA ALA A 284 7.38 2.29 -2.56
C ALA A 284 6.05 3.02 -2.59
N GLN A 285 6.00 4.15 -3.30
CA GLN A 285 4.78 4.87 -3.60
C GLN A 285 4.65 5.02 -5.11
N ASN A 286 3.64 4.37 -5.69
CA ASN A 286 3.40 4.29 -7.12
C ASN A 286 2.23 5.18 -7.54
N LEU A 287 2.32 5.74 -8.75
CA LEU A 287 1.21 6.33 -9.47
C LEU A 287 1.00 5.55 -10.77
N SER A 288 -0.07 4.77 -10.83
CA SER A 288 -0.47 3.96 -11.97
C SER A 288 -1.53 4.68 -12.80
N VAL A 289 -1.20 4.99 -14.05
CA VAL A 289 -2.11 5.65 -15.00
C VAL A 289 -2.67 4.61 -15.95
N ALA A 290 -3.89 4.17 -15.69
CA ALA A 290 -4.55 3.11 -16.45
C ALA A 290 -5.14 3.64 -17.77
N GLY A 291 -4.96 2.90 -18.87
CA GLY A 291 -5.52 3.25 -20.18
C GLY A 291 -4.88 4.46 -20.86
N PHE A 292 -3.61 4.73 -20.57
CA PHE A 292 -2.90 5.91 -21.08
C PHE A 292 -1.48 5.55 -21.59
N PRO A 293 -1.00 6.18 -22.68
CA PRO A 293 -1.78 7.02 -23.60
C PRO A 293 -2.82 6.21 -24.37
N THR A 294 -3.90 6.86 -24.81
CA THR A 294 -4.84 6.27 -25.77
C THR A 294 -4.34 6.56 -27.18
N LEU A 295 -4.24 5.51 -28.01
CA LEU A 295 -3.76 5.60 -29.40
C LEU A 295 -4.87 5.62 -30.43
N THR A 296 -6.12 5.50 -29.99
CA THR A 296 -7.32 5.57 -30.85
C THR A 296 -8.22 6.71 -30.38
N SER A 297 -8.87 7.38 -31.34
CA SER A 297 -9.92 8.35 -31.01
C SER A 297 -11.22 7.60 -30.75
N GLU A 298 -11.51 7.33 -29.48
CA GLU A 298 -12.73 6.65 -29.03
C GLU A 298 -13.69 7.64 -28.37
N ASN A 299 -14.99 7.29 -28.39
CA ASN A 299 -16.05 8.13 -27.86
C ASN A 299 -16.03 9.58 -28.36
N GLU A 300 -15.64 9.78 -29.62
CA GLU A 300 -15.29 11.08 -30.20
C GLU A 300 -16.42 12.11 -30.10
N GLU A 301 -17.67 11.70 -30.29
CA GLU A 301 -18.80 12.62 -30.27
C GLU A 301 -19.00 13.24 -28.89
N ALA A 302 -19.04 12.41 -27.84
CA ALA A 302 -19.18 12.86 -26.47
C ALA A 302 -17.94 13.65 -26.00
N PHE A 303 -16.75 13.16 -26.39
CA PHE A 303 -15.48 13.79 -26.02
C PHE A 303 -15.33 15.18 -26.63
N ARG A 304 -15.65 15.35 -27.92
CA ARG A 304 -15.65 16.65 -28.61
C ARG A 304 -16.71 17.62 -28.08
N GLN A 305 -17.86 17.12 -27.62
CA GLN A 305 -18.87 17.98 -27.01
C GLN A 305 -18.39 18.58 -25.68
N VAL A 306 -17.59 17.85 -24.92
CA VAL A 306 -17.06 18.30 -23.63
C VAL A 306 -15.82 19.16 -23.82
N TYR A 307 -14.84 18.71 -24.61
CA TYR A 307 -13.50 19.31 -24.68
C TYR A 307 -13.22 20.09 -25.97
N GLY A 308 -13.99 19.92 -27.02
CA GLY A 308 -13.76 20.54 -28.32
C GLY A 308 -12.63 19.92 -29.15
N PHE A 309 -11.97 18.87 -28.63
CA PHE A 309 -10.85 18.14 -29.25
C PHE A 309 -11.20 16.66 -29.41
N ASP A 310 -10.42 15.92 -30.19
CA ASP A 310 -10.43 14.46 -30.12
C ASP A 310 -9.61 13.96 -28.92
N SER A 311 -9.83 12.71 -28.50
CA SER A 311 -9.22 12.16 -27.29
C SER A 311 -7.70 12.08 -27.37
N GLN A 312 -7.13 11.74 -28.55
CA GLN A 312 -5.68 11.66 -28.75
C GLN A 312 -5.03 13.02 -28.61
N GLN A 313 -5.57 14.05 -29.29
CA GLN A 313 -5.05 15.39 -29.23
C GLN A 313 -5.14 15.95 -27.80
N PHE A 314 -6.26 15.73 -27.13
CA PHE A 314 -6.45 16.18 -25.76
C PHE A 314 -5.52 15.49 -24.77
N CYS A 315 -5.32 14.18 -24.90
CA CYS A 315 -4.34 13.42 -24.10
C CYS A 315 -2.93 14.00 -24.24
N ARG A 316 -2.52 14.32 -25.46
CA ARG A 316 -1.18 14.87 -25.72
C ARG A 316 -1.03 16.31 -25.24
N ASP A 317 -1.99 17.17 -25.56
CA ASP A 317 -1.84 18.63 -25.42
C ASP A 317 -2.29 19.14 -24.04
N VAL A 318 -3.12 18.36 -23.32
CA VAL A 318 -3.71 18.77 -22.04
C VAL A 318 -3.41 17.77 -20.93
N ILE A 319 -3.82 16.48 -21.08
CA ILE A 319 -3.71 15.49 -19.98
C ILE A 319 -2.25 15.27 -19.60
N TRP A 320 -1.39 14.93 -20.55
CA TRP A 320 0.01 14.63 -20.27
C TRP A 320 0.75 15.80 -19.59
N PRO A 321 0.73 17.03 -20.11
CA PRO A 321 1.41 18.15 -19.46
C PRO A 321 0.87 18.45 -18.06
N SER A 322 -0.45 18.36 -17.83
CA SER A 322 -1.02 18.61 -16.52
C SER A 322 -0.72 17.47 -15.52
N LEU A 323 -0.67 16.22 -15.98
CA LEU A 323 -0.29 15.08 -15.15
C LEU A 323 1.19 15.22 -14.71
N VAL A 324 2.09 15.53 -15.64
CA VAL A 324 3.51 15.78 -15.34
C VAL A 324 3.64 16.94 -14.34
N ALA A 325 2.95 18.07 -14.58
CA ALA A 325 3.01 19.21 -13.67
C ALA A 325 2.50 18.89 -12.25
N ALA A 326 1.45 18.10 -12.13
CA ALA A 326 0.90 17.68 -10.84
C ALA A 326 1.87 16.75 -10.09
N THR A 327 2.62 15.93 -10.81
CA THR A 327 3.52 14.92 -10.23
C THR A 327 4.92 15.47 -9.91
N GLU A 328 5.45 16.38 -10.72
CA GLU A 328 6.78 16.99 -10.51
C GLU A 328 6.90 17.67 -9.14
N SER A 329 5.88 18.38 -8.70
CA SER A 329 5.90 19.10 -7.41
C SER A 329 6.12 18.17 -6.20
N GLY A 330 5.65 16.92 -6.27
CA GLY A 330 5.78 15.89 -5.25
C GLY A 330 6.89 14.88 -5.50
N GLY A 331 7.65 15.03 -6.60
CA GLY A 331 8.67 14.05 -7.01
C GLY A 331 8.11 12.68 -7.40
N TRP A 332 6.83 12.62 -7.81
CA TRP A 332 6.17 11.38 -8.20
C TRP A 332 6.69 10.85 -9.53
N LYS A 333 6.76 9.53 -9.62
CA LYS A 333 7.04 8.81 -10.85
C LYS A 333 5.75 8.24 -11.41
N ILE A 334 5.61 8.25 -12.74
CA ILE A 334 4.41 7.81 -13.44
C ILE A 334 4.65 6.44 -14.07
N SER A 335 3.78 5.47 -13.81
CA SER A 335 3.70 4.22 -14.55
C SER A 335 2.43 4.24 -15.41
N ALA A 336 2.59 4.47 -16.70
CA ALA A 336 1.48 4.61 -17.63
C ALA A 336 1.25 3.31 -18.42
N PHE A 337 0.03 2.77 -18.34
CA PHE A 337 -0.33 1.50 -18.99
C PHE A 337 -1.02 1.77 -20.33
N LEU A 338 -0.23 1.70 -21.40
CA LEU A 338 -0.64 1.92 -22.77
C LEU A 338 -1.86 1.08 -23.14
N SER A 339 -2.85 1.70 -23.74
CA SER A 339 -3.96 1.04 -24.40
C SER A 339 -3.97 1.38 -25.89
N VAL A 340 -3.74 0.39 -26.74
CA VAL A 340 -3.84 0.59 -28.20
C VAL A 340 -5.30 0.86 -28.58
N LYS A 341 -6.24 0.17 -27.90
CA LYS A 341 -7.68 0.39 -28.01
C LYS A 341 -8.33 0.20 -26.64
N GLN A 342 -9.22 1.08 -26.26
CA GLN A 342 -9.95 0.97 -25.00
C GLN A 342 -11.26 0.17 -25.12
N SER A 343 -11.85 0.06 -26.31
CA SER A 343 -13.05 -0.73 -26.53
C SER A 343 -12.93 -1.63 -27.77
N ASN A 344 -13.79 -2.66 -27.82
CA ASN A 344 -13.93 -3.55 -28.99
C ASN A 344 -14.78 -2.93 -30.13
N ALA A 345 -15.33 -1.75 -29.92
CA ALA A 345 -16.14 -1.06 -30.93
C ALA A 345 -15.32 -0.75 -32.18
N THR A 346 -15.97 -0.29 -33.21
CA THR A 346 -15.40 0.16 -34.50
C THR A 346 -14.52 1.41 -34.33
N ALA A 347 -13.56 1.33 -33.41
CA ALA A 347 -12.60 2.40 -33.20
C ALA A 347 -11.73 2.60 -34.45
N PRO A 348 -11.35 3.83 -34.78
CA PRO A 348 -10.39 4.13 -35.82
C PRO A 348 -9.09 3.35 -35.63
N GLU A 349 -8.27 3.25 -36.67
CA GLU A 349 -6.94 2.69 -36.53
C GLU A 349 -6.11 3.54 -35.55
N ALA A 350 -5.29 2.87 -34.74
CA ALA A 350 -4.40 3.52 -33.80
C ALA A 350 -3.40 4.42 -34.55
N ASN A 351 -3.25 5.66 -34.10
CA ASN A 351 -2.22 6.56 -34.59
C ASN A 351 -0.92 6.33 -33.82
N MET A 352 -0.05 5.52 -34.40
CA MET A 352 1.20 5.12 -33.76
C MET A 352 2.24 6.25 -33.69
N ASP A 353 2.10 7.33 -34.46
CA ASP A 353 3.00 8.48 -34.36
C ASP A 353 2.92 9.14 -32.98
N PHE A 354 1.73 9.15 -32.36
CA PHE A 354 1.56 9.64 -30.98
C PHE A 354 2.31 8.78 -29.96
N PHE A 355 2.37 7.47 -30.16
CA PHE A 355 3.13 6.60 -29.25
C PHE A 355 4.61 6.98 -29.23
N THR A 356 5.19 7.25 -30.41
CA THR A 356 6.59 7.70 -30.51
C THR A 356 6.84 9.02 -29.77
N GLU A 357 5.86 9.93 -29.74
CA GLU A 357 5.96 11.18 -28.98
C GLU A 357 5.99 10.91 -27.48
N TYR A 358 5.14 10.03 -26.96
CA TYR A 358 5.14 9.68 -25.54
C TYR A 358 6.41 8.94 -25.13
N LEU A 359 6.96 8.05 -25.94
CA LEU A 359 8.21 7.34 -25.65
C LEU A 359 9.39 8.28 -25.37
N LYS A 360 9.40 9.48 -25.92
CA LYS A 360 10.43 10.48 -25.62
C LYS A 360 10.42 10.91 -24.17
N TYR A 361 9.25 10.95 -23.56
CA TYR A 361 9.07 11.35 -22.16
C TYR A 361 9.34 10.20 -21.21
N TYR A 362 9.14 8.95 -21.61
CA TYR A 362 9.41 7.77 -20.76
C TYR A 362 10.91 7.45 -20.60
N ASN A 363 11.76 8.01 -21.43
CA ASN A 363 13.22 7.91 -21.26
C ASN A 363 13.75 8.80 -20.13
N GLU A 364 12.94 9.68 -19.59
CA GLU A 364 13.25 10.43 -18.39
C GLU A 364 13.00 9.53 -17.18
N GLU A 365 13.85 9.63 -16.14
CA GLU A 365 13.80 8.77 -14.93
C GLU A 365 12.47 8.87 -14.14
N SER A 366 11.59 9.78 -14.54
CA SER A 366 10.33 10.09 -13.87
C SER A 366 9.11 9.31 -14.40
N ALA A 367 9.24 8.56 -15.49
CA ALA A 367 8.12 7.83 -16.07
C ALA A 367 8.53 6.50 -16.71
N GLU A 368 7.62 5.53 -16.69
CA GLU A 368 7.75 4.29 -17.46
C GLU A 368 6.44 3.95 -18.17
N ALA A 369 6.54 3.15 -19.22
CA ALA A 369 5.38 2.62 -19.91
C ALA A 369 5.20 1.13 -19.60
N GLY A 370 3.97 0.75 -19.30
CA GLY A 370 3.47 -0.61 -19.24
C GLY A 370 2.45 -0.86 -20.35
N ILE A 371 1.79 -2.00 -20.32
CA ILE A 371 0.73 -2.36 -21.25
C ILE A 371 -0.56 -2.74 -20.51
N ALA A 372 -1.70 -2.27 -21.02
CA ALA A 372 -3.00 -2.73 -20.57
C ALA A 372 -3.27 -4.13 -21.13
N LEU A 373 -3.52 -5.11 -20.25
CA LEU A 373 -3.65 -6.54 -20.58
C LEU A 373 -5.06 -6.94 -21.03
N GLY A 374 -6.01 -6.02 -21.08
CA GLY A 374 -7.37 -6.29 -21.52
C GLY A 374 -8.20 -5.02 -21.58
N ARG A 375 -9.20 -5.02 -22.44
CA ARG A 375 -10.20 -3.98 -22.60
C ARG A 375 -11.46 -4.36 -21.84
N LYS A 376 -12.30 -3.39 -21.51
CA LYS A 376 -13.56 -3.59 -20.78
C LYS A 376 -14.44 -4.72 -21.35
N GLU A 377 -14.40 -4.97 -22.65
CA GLU A 377 -15.25 -5.95 -23.34
C GLU A 377 -14.45 -7.11 -23.97
N ASP A 378 -13.16 -7.30 -23.60
CA ASP A 378 -12.34 -8.35 -24.17
C ASP A 378 -12.81 -9.74 -23.71
N THR A 379 -13.25 -10.54 -24.65
CA THR A 379 -13.56 -11.96 -24.43
C THR A 379 -12.35 -12.87 -24.65
N ASP A 380 -11.29 -12.37 -25.31
CA ASP A 380 -10.05 -13.09 -25.62
C ASP A 380 -8.84 -12.13 -25.55
N ILE A 381 -8.29 -11.97 -24.36
CA ILE A 381 -7.12 -11.11 -24.11
C ILE A 381 -5.91 -11.54 -24.94
N ARG A 382 -5.69 -12.84 -25.15
CA ARG A 382 -4.56 -13.34 -25.93
C ARG A 382 -4.57 -12.79 -27.36
N ARG A 383 -5.73 -12.89 -28.01
CA ARG A 383 -5.90 -12.39 -29.36
C ARG A 383 -5.68 -10.89 -29.42
N SER A 384 -6.26 -10.17 -28.47
CA SER A 384 -6.11 -8.73 -28.35
C SER A 384 -4.64 -8.31 -28.22
N LEU A 385 -3.92 -8.90 -27.28
CA LEU A 385 -2.49 -8.64 -27.07
C LEU A 385 -1.63 -9.01 -28.29
N THR A 386 -1.97 -10.11 -29.00
CA THR A 386 -1.25 -10.50 -30.22
C THR A 386 -1.42 -9.45 -31.33
N GLU A 387 -2.64 -8.94 -31.51
CA GLU A 387 -2.94 -7.88 -32.47
C GLU A 387 -2.26 -6.55 -32.12
N GLU A 388 -2.24 -6.20 -30.83
CA GLU A 388 -1.59 -4.99 -30.32
C GLU A 388 -0.07 -5.06 -30.45
N LYS A 389 0.52 -6.19 -30.06
CA LYS A 389 1.96 -6.41 -30.20
C LYS A 389 2.40 -6.35 -31.67
N ALA A 390 1.64 -6.96 -32.58
CA ALA A 390 1.97 -6.90 -34.00
C ALA A 390 2.00 -5.47 -34.55
N LYS A 391 1.18 -4.56 -34.02
CA LYS A 391 1.21 -3.14 -34.38
C LYS A 391 2.45 -2.46 -33.82
N LEU A 392 2.80 -2.72 -32.56
CA LEU A 392 4.00 -2.16 -31.92
C LEU A 392 5.27 -2.66 -32.63
N ASP A 393 5.35 -3.95 -32.95
CA ASP A 393 6.48 -4.55 -33.67
C ASP A 393 6.65 -3.95 -35.09
N SER A 394 5.56 -3.46 -35.70
CA SER A 394 5.63 -2.83 -37.05
C SER A 394 6.31 -1.45 -37.04
N MET A 395 6.57 -0.87 -35.84
CA MET A 395 7.17 0.45 -35.71
C MET A 395 8.70 0.44 -35.63
N ASP A 396 9.33 -0.73 -35.67
CA ASP A 396 10.79 -0.89 -35.54
C ASP A 396 11.34 -0.23 -34.24
N LEU A 397 10.57 -0.36 -33.14
CA LEU A 397 10.92 0.14 -31.81
C LEU A 397 11.37 -1.01 -30.93
N THR A 398 12.53 -0.88 -30.29
CA THR A 398 12.96 -1.80 -29.24
C THR A 398 12.27 -1.38 -27.94
N TYR A 399 11.39 -2.23 -27.46
CA TYR A 399 10.56 -1.92 -26.32
C TYR A 399 10.26 -3.16 -25.46
N ALA A 400 10.49 -3.06 -24.14
CA ALA A 400 10.19 -4.13 -23.18
C ALA A 400 9.07 -3.69 -22.23
N PHE A 401 7.93 -4.39 -22.23
CA PHE A 401 6.87 -4.19 -21.25
C PHE A 401 7.14 -5.03 -19.99
N THR A 402 7.62 -4.42 -18.95
CA THR A 402 7.88 -5.06 -17.66
C THR A 402 6.66 -5.03 -16.73
N GLY A 403 5.81 -4.02 -16.88
CA GLY A 403 4.55 -3.85 -16.14
C GLY A 403 3.32 -4.04 -17.02
N GLY A 404 2.34 -4.77 -16.51
CA GLY A 404 1.01 -4.89 -17.11
C GLY A 404 -0.07 -4.36 -16.16
N TYR A 405 -1.20 -3.93 -16.71
CA TYR A 405 -2.37 -3.54 -15.94
C TYR A 405 -3.58 -4.34 -16.39
N ILE A 406 -4.38 -4.85 -15.46
CA ILE A 406 -5.61 -5.58 -15.76
C ILE A 406 -6.76 -5.09 -14.89
N ARG A 407 -7.93 -4.92 -15.50
CA ARG A 407 -9.15 -4.56 -14.80
C ARG A 407 -9.75 -5.77 -14.07
N SER A 408 -10.45 -5.53 -12.95
CA SER A 408 -11.05 -6.58 -12.11
C SER A 408 -11.92 -7.56 -12.90
N GLU A 409 -12.72 -7.07 -13.83
CA GLU A 409 -13.59 -7.87 -14.68
C GLU A 409 -12.84 -8.86 -15.62
N ASN A 410 -11.54 -8.67 -15.78
CA ASN A 410 -10.68 -9.49 -16.63
C ASN A 410 -9.71 -10.41 -15.86
N GLU A 411 -9.75 -10.44 -14.54
CA GLU A 411 -8.79 -11.22 -13.72
C GLU A 411 -8.85 -12.73 -13.97
N GLU A 412 -10.03 -13.28 -14.24
CA GLU A 412 -10.15 -14.71 -14.60
C GLU A 412 -9.37 -15.04 -15.87
N GLN A 413 -9.31 -14.11 -16.82
CA GLN A 413 -8.53 -14.27 -18.04
C GLN A 413 -7.04 -14.18 -17.77
N LEU A 414 -6.59 -13.36 -16.83
CA LEU A 414 -5.21 -13.29 -16.37
C LEU A 414 -4.72 -14.66 -15.88
N SER A 415 -5.52 -15.34 -15.06
CA SER A 415 -5.20 -16.69 -14.57
C SER A 415 -5.01 -17.71 -15.70
N ARG A 416 -5.69 -17.52 -16.84
CA ARG A 416 -5.52 -18.37 -18.04
C ARG A 416 -4.26 -18.01 -18.81
N LEU A 417 -3.91 -16.70 -18.91
CA LEU A 417 -2.69 -16.24 -19.57
C LEU A 417 -1.42 -16.73 -18.86
N LEU A 418 -1.45 -16.82 -17.54
CA LEU A 418 -0.29 -17.16 -16.73
C LEU A 418 -0.03 -18.69 -16.63
N LYS A 419 -0.88 -19.53 -17.21
CA LYS A 419 -0.61 -20.98 -17.27
C LYS A 419 0.61 -21.28 -18.15
N PRO A 420 1.34 -22.41 -17.89
CA PRO A 420 2.55 -22.78 -18.62
C PRO A 420 2.39 -22.90 -20.13
N ASP A 421 1.17 -23.23 -20.61
CA ASP A 421 0.77 -23.28 -22.01
C ASP A 421 0.09 -21.97 -22.48
N GLY A 422 0.04 -20.99 -21.60
CA GLY A 422 -0.54 -19.66 -21.85
C GLY A 422 0.43 -18.73 -22.58
N SER A 423 -0.01 -17.53 -22.80
CA SER A 423 0.51 -16.60 -23.81
C SER A 423 1.57 -15.64 -23.30
N MET A 424 2.25 -15.94 -22.20
CA MET A 424 3.36 -15.08 -21.71
C MET A 424 4.56 -15.06 -22.68
N ASP A 425 4.58 -15.95 -23.67
CA ASP A 425 5.47 -15.86 -24.83
C ASP A 425 5.27 -14.58 -25.66
N ILE A 426 4.10 -13.94 -25.58
CA ILE A 426 3.82 -12.66 -26.24
C ILE A 426 4.49 -11.49 -25.52
N LEU A 427 4.62 -11.58 -24.20
CA LEU A 427 5.20 -10.54 -23.33
C LEU A 427 6.32 -11.13 -22.45
N PRO A 428 7.46 -11.53 -23.06
CA PRO A 428 8.52 -12.27 -22.35
C PRO A 428 9.20 -11.47 -21.23
N ASP A 429 9.10 -10.15 -21.30
CA ASP A 429 9.74 -9.24 -20.33
C ASP A 429 8.83 -8.87 -19.15
N MET A 430 7.57 -9.32 -19.15
CA MET A 430 6.63 -9.06 -18.07
C MET A 430 7.17 -9.50 -16.72
N ARG A 431 7.13 -8.59 -15.73
CA ARG A 431 7.61 -8.80 -14.36
C ARG A 431 6.48 -8.74 -13.35
N THR A 432 5.61 -7.78 -13.53
CA THR A 432 4.54 -7.50 -12.57
C THR A 432 3.25 -7.15 -13.28
N VAL A 433 2.13 -7.49 -12.65
CA VAL A 433 0.80 -7.10 -13.11
C VAL A 433 0.13 -6.29 -12.03
N VAL A 434 -0.31 -5.09 -12.40
CA VAL A 434 -1.14 -4.23 -11.56
C VAL A 434 -2.59 -4.66 -11.73
N THR A 435 -3.29 -4.89 -10.60
CA THR A 435 -4.71 -5.22 -10.55
C THR A 435 -5.47 -4.13 -9.81
N GLU A 436 -6.76 -3.97 -10.08
CA GLU A 436 -7.60 -2.94 -9.42
C GLU A 436 -7.82 -3.19 -7.93
N GLY A 437 -7.36 -4.30 -7.41
CA GLY A 437 -7.53 -4.62 -5.99
C GLY A 437 -8.96 -5.03 -5.62
N GLY A 438 -9.10 -5.60 -4.45
CA GLY A 438 -10.38 -6.01 -3.87
C GLY A 438 -10.14 -6.51 -2.46
N SER A 439 -11.15 -6.44 -1.59
CA SER A 439 -11.04 -6.80 -0.16
C SER A 439 -10.57 -8.23 0.12
N GLU A 440 -10.64 -9.11 -0.86
CA GLU A 440 -10.22 -10.51 -0.74
C GLU A 440 -8.84 -10.79 -1.33
N GLN A 441 -8.16 -9.75 -1.87
CA GLN A 441 -6.89 -9.92 -2.55
C GLN A 441 -5.76 -9.30 -1.75
N ALA A 442 -4.63 -10.01 -1.66
CA ALA A 442 -3.42 -9.48 -1.05
C ALA A 442 -2.91 -8.22 -1.77
N VAL A 443 -2.36 -7.27 -1.02
CA VAL A 443 -1.80 -6.02 -1.56
C VAL A 443 -0.78 -6.29 -2.66
N PHE A 444 0.08 -7.28 -2.45
CA PHE A 444 0.98 -7.82 -3.46
C PHE A 444 1.33 -9.27 -3.17
N SER A 445 1.59 -10.03 -4.22
CA SER A 445 1.88 -11.47 -4.11
C SER A 445 2.63 -12.00 -5.34
N TRP A 446 3.14 -13.20 -5.24
CA TRP A 446 3.60 -13.95 -6.41
C TRP A 446 2.41 -14.53 -7.19
N LEU A 447 2.28 -14.18 -8.47
CA LEU A 447 1.35 -14.85 -9.40
C LEU A 447 1.96 -16.14 -9.96
N THR A 448 3.24 -16.08 -10.29
CA THR A 448 4.06 -17.21 -10.72
C THR A 448 5.43 -17.13 -10.04
N ASP A 449 6.33 -18.08 -10.30
CA ASP A 449 7.71 -17.99 -9.80
C ASP A 449 8.50 -16.81 -10.40
N GLN A 450 7.96 -16.13 -11.41
CA GLN A 450 8.62 -15.08 -12.17
C GLN A 450 7.84 -13.76 -12.25
N ILE A 451 6.55 -13.77 -11.92
CA ILE A 451 5.67 -12.61 -12.08
C ILE A 451 4.99 -12.34 -10.73
N THR A 452 5.03 -11.08 -10.33
CA THR A 452 4.31 -10.60 -9.15
C THR A 452 2.99 -9.95 -9.53
N ARG A 453 2.13 -9.76 -8.54
CA ARG A 453 0.96 -8.90 -8.57
C ARG A 453 1.16 -7.75 -7.60
N GLN A 454 0.72 -6.56 -7.99
CA GLN A 454 0.64 -5.38 -7.15
C GLN A 454 -0.76 -4.77 -7.31
N SER A 455 -1.51 -4.65 -6.21
CA SER A 455 -2.86 -4.10 -6.26
C SER A 455 -2.85 -2.57 -6.25
N ILE A 456 -3.82 -1.97 -6.92
CA ILE A 456 -4.20 -0.58 -6.68
C ILE A 456 -4.74 -0.50 -5.25
N THR A 457 -4.22 0.42 -4.47
CA THR A 457 -4.63 0.60 -3.08
C THR A 457 -5.64 1.74 -2.90
N VAL A 458 -5.63 2.72 -3.81
CA VAL A 458 -6.46 3.93 -3.71
C VAL A 458 -6.79 4.47 -5.10
N ASP A 459 -8.04 4.91 -5.30
CA ASP A 459 -8.44 5.75 -6.43
C ASP A 459 -7.88 7.17 -6.24
N GLY A 460 -7.15 7.68 -7.22
CA GLY A 460 -6.56 9.01 -7.17
C GLY A 460 -7.58 10.16 -7.32
N TYR A 461 -8.72 9.89 -7.91
CA TYR A 461 -9.77 10.90 -8.14
C TYR A 461 -10.79 10.97 -7.00
N GLN A 462 -11.02 9.86 -6.30
CA GLN A 462 -11.96 9.79 -5.19
C GLN A 462 -11.22 9.27 -3.96
N HIS A 463 -11.16 10.08 -2.93
CA HIS A 463 -10.47 9.72 -1.70
C HIS A 463 -11.43 9.90 -0.53
N THR A 464 -11.95 8.79 -0.04
CA THR A 464 -12.85 8.75 1.11
C THR A 464 -12.05 8.69 2.41
N TYR A 465 -12.73 8.86 3.55
CA TYR A 465 -12.09 8.65 4.85
C TYR A 465 -11.58 7.20 5.02
N MET A 466 -12.28 6.22 4.41
CA MET A 466 -11.86 4.82 4.38
C MET A 466 -10.55 4.64 3.64
N ASP A 467 -10.43 5.28 2.47
CA ASP A 467 -9.21 5.23 1.68
C ASP A 467 -8.03 5.86 2.43
N ASN A 468 -8.28 6.94 3.17
CA ASN A 468 -7.26 7.56 4.02
C ASN A 468 -6.85 6.63 5.18
N PHE A 469 -7.81 6.01 5.85
CA PHE A 469 -7.53 5.06 6.93
C PHE A 469 -6.74 3.86 6.42
N ARG A 470 -7.16 3.27 5.29
CA ARG A 470 -6.45 2.19 4.61
C ARG A 470 -5.04 2.61 4.18
N LEU A 471 -4.88 3.80 3.60
CA LEU A 471 -3.58 4.35 3.22
C LEU A 471 -2.64 4.44 4.43
N LYS A 472 -3.09 5.03 5.55
CA LYS A 472 -2.29 5.11 6.78
C LYS A 472 -1.89 3.73 7.29
N SER A 473 -2.81 2.77 7.26
CA SER A 473 -2.54 1.39 7.64
C SER A 473 -1.48 0.74 6.74
N LEU A 474 -1.65 0.81 5.42
CA LEU A 474 -0.70 0.22 4.47
C LEU A 474 0.68 0.89 4.51
N GLN A 475 0.74 2.20 4.70
CA GLN A 475 2.01 2.90 4.90
C GLN A 475 2.69 2.46 6.21
N THR A 476 1.91 2.23 7.27
CA THR A 476 2.44 1.75 8.55
C THR A 476 2.99 0.33 8.41
N ALA A 477 2.23 -0.58 7.79
CA ALA A 477 2.62 -1.97 7.68
C ALA A 477 3.70 -2.22 6.61
N LEU A 478 3.54 -1.63 5.45
CA LEU A 478 4.28 -2.04 4.26
C LEU A 478 5.16 -0.93 3.67
N GLY A 479 4.96 0.33 4.09
CA GLY A 479 5.59 1.46 3.41
C GLY A 479 5.23 1.50 1.92
N TYR A 480 3.99 1.12 1.58
CA TYR A 480 3.55 0.91 0.20
C TYR A 480 2.21 1.58 -0.08
N SER A 481 2.12 2.17 -1.27
CA SER A 481 0.86 2.59 -1.87
C SER A 481 0.93 2.55 -3.39
N ASN A 482 -0.20 2.29 -4.04
CA ASN A 482 -0.35 2.35 -5.49
C ASN A 482 -1.64 3.11 -5.81
N VAL A 483 -1.46 4.36 -6.25
CA VAL A 483 -2.55 5.29 -6.57
C VAL A 483 -2.92 5.13 -8.03
N GLN A 484 -4.21 5.02 -8.33
CA GLN A 484 -4.70 4.92 -9.69
C GLN A 484 -5.20 6.26 -10.23
N ALA A 485 -4.78 6.61 -11.45
CA ALA A 485 -5.43 7.59 -12.29
C ALA A 485 -6.06 6.86 -13.49
N ASP A 486 -7.39 6.65 -13.45
CA ASP A 486 -8.11 5.88 -14.47
C ASP A 486 -8.52 6.74 -15.67
N MET A 487 -7.77 6.62 -16.79
CA MET A 487 -8.07 7.36 -18.03
C MET A 487 -9.23 6.76 -18.81
N TYR A 488 -9.63 5.51 -18.56
CA TYR A 488 -10.84 4.97 -19.16
C TYR A 488 -12.07 5.81 -18.76
N ARG A 489 -12.12 6.25 -17.50
CA ARG A 489 -13.19 7.10 -16.97
C ARG A 489 -13.21 8.47 -17.66
N VAL A 490 -12.04 9.05 -17.95
CA VAL A 490 -11.91 10.36 -18.63
C VAL A 490 -12.31 10.26 -20.11
N VAL A 491 -11.99 9.16 -20.79
CA VAL A 491 -12.33 8.96 -22.22
C VAL A 491 -13.80 8.54 -22.38
N TRP A 492 -14.32 7.73 -21.46
CA TRP A 492 -15.70 7.23 -21.46
C TRP A 492 -16.54 7.91 -20.37
N LEU A 493 -16.63 9.23 -20.47
CA LEU A 493 -17.38 10.08 -19.54
C LEU A 493 -18.82 9.59 -19.34
N GLU A 494 -19.18 9.28 -18.11
CA GLU A 494 -20.58 9.00 -17.70
C GLU A 494 -21.27 10.26 -17.14
N ASP A 495 -20.46 11.16 -16.50
CA ASP A 495 -20.94 12.39 -15.92
C ASP A 495 -19.88 13.50 -16.14
N ARG A 496 -20.29 14.77 -15.96
CA ARG A 496 -19.39 15.93 -16.03
C ARG A 496 -18.29 15.89 -14.96
N LYS A 497 -18.52 15.24 -13.83
CA LYS A 497 -17.51 15.04 -12.79
C LYS A 497 -16.34 14.15 -13.24
N ASP A 498 -16.53 13.35 -14.31
CA ASP A 498 -15.47 12.54 -14.90
C ASP A 498 -14.60 13.32 -15.90
N ALA A 499 -14.95 14.60 -16.15
CA ALA A 499 -14.16 15.46 -17.00
C ALA A 499 -12.77 15.73 -16.39
N TRP A 500 -11.76 15.80 -17.27
CA TRP A 500 -10.35 15.94 -16.86
C TRP A 500 -10.11 17.12 -15.92
N GLU A 501 -10.77 18.25 -16.16
CA GLU A 501 -10.65 19.42 -15.29
C GLU A 501 -11.04 19.10 -13.85
N CYS A 502 -12.11 18.33 -13.65
CA CYS A 502 -12.58 17.94 -12.33
C CYS A 502 -11.64 16.90 -11.71
N VAL A 503 -11.39 15.77 -12.40
CA VAL A 503 -10.60 14.68 -11.83
C VAL A 503 -9.12 15.04 -11.64
N SER A 504 -8.57 15.95 -12.44
CA SER A 504 -7.17 16.40 -12.27
C SER A 504 -7.00 17.33 -11.06
N GLU A 505 -7.99 18.17 -10.78
CA GLU A 505 -8.02 19.01 -9.56
C GLU A 505 -8.13 18.11 -8.32
N GLU A 506 -9.00 17.10 -8.34
CA GLU A 506 -9.14 16.11 -7.28
C GLU A 506 -7.85 15.31 -7.06
N LEU A 507 -7.24 14.79 -8.14
CA LEU A 507 -5.96 14.08 -8.06
C LEU A 507 -4.86 14.93 -7.42
N ALA A 508 -4.71 16.18 -7.85
CA ALA A 508 -3.71 17.09 -7.31
C ALA A 508 -3.97 17.40 -5.82
N ALA A 509 -5.23 17.66 -5.46
CA ALA A 509 -5.62 17.91 -4.08
C ALA A 509 -5.39 16.68 -3.19
N ASN A 510 -5.73 15.48 -3.66
CA ASN A 510 -5.53 14.23 -2.94
C ASN A 510 -4.04 13.95 -2.75
N ILE A 511 -3.18 14.15 -3.78
CA ILE A 511 -1.73 14.02 -3.67
C ILE A 511 -1.18 14.94 -2.56
N ASP A 512 -1.54 16.22 -2.55
CA ASP A 512 -1.04 17.17 -1.56
C ASP A 512 -1.57 16.91 -0.15
N THR A 513 -2.81 16.45 -0.02
CA THR A 513 -3.46 16.24 1.28
C THR A 513 -3.10 14.91 1.92
N HIS A 514 -3.18 13.82 1.16
CA HIS A 514 -3.15 12.47 1.73
C HIS A 514 -1.80 11.76 1.59
N TRP A 515 -1.00 12.06 0.55
CA TRP A 515 0.31 11.43 0.34
C TRP A 515 1.49 12.25 0.84
N LYS A 516 1.35 13.55 1.00
CA LYS A 516 2.39 14.42 1.53
C LYS A 516 2.89 14.02 2.92
N PRO A 517 2.05 13.55 3.88
CA PRO A 517 2.53 13.03 5.15
C PRO A 517 3.53 11.88 5.01
N PHE A 518 3.46 11.13 3.92
CA PHE A 518 4.33 9.99 3.62
C PHE A 518 5.48 10.33 2.65
N ALA A 519 5.87 11.60 2.54
CA ALA A 519 6.95 12.04 1.65
C ALA A 519 8.32 11.42 1.97
N ALA A 520 8.48 10.84 3.15
CA ALA A 520 9.70 10.11 3.52
C ALA A 520 9.86 8.78 2.76
N PHE A 521 8.78 8.17 2.29
CA PHE A 521 8.85 6.98 1.43
C PHE A 521 9.19 7.37 -0.01
N ASP A 522 9.91 6.49 -0.69
CA ASP A 522 10.38 6.75 -2.04
C ASP A 522 9.24 6.67 -3.06
N LYS A 523 9.25 7.59 -4.03
CA LYS A 523 8.38 7.54 -5.20
C LYS A 523 9.02 6.62 -6.23
N THR A 524 8.29 5.62 -6.67
CA THR A 524 8.80 4.56 -7.55
C THR A 524 7.94 4.41 -8.80
N THR A 525 8.54 3.96 -9.89
CA THR A 525 7.79 3.33 -10.97
C THR A 525 7.34 1.93 -10.53
N ILE A 526 6.41 1.33 -11.26
CA ILE A 526 5.90 -0.01 -10.90
C ILE A 526 7.00 -1.09 -11.04
N THR A 527 7.96 -0.90 -11.93
CA THR A 527 9.11 -1.81 -12.09
C THR A 527 10.11 -1.67 -10.96
N GLU A 528 10.42 -0.45 -10.52
CA GLU A 528 11.25 -0.22 -9.32
C GLU A 528 10.57 -0.79 -8.07
N SER A 529 9.27 -0.56 -7.95
CA SER A 529 8.44 -1.14 -6.88
C SER A 529 8.45 -2.66 -6.92
N ASP A 530 8.30 -3.27 -8.10
CA ASP A 530 8.34 -4.73 -8.27
C ASP A 530 9.62 -5.36 -7.74
N ARG A 531 10.77 -4.72 -8.01
CA ARG A 531 12.05 -5.19 -7.47
C ARG A 531 12.03 -5.22 -5.93
N ARG A 532 11.55 -4.16 -5.30
CA ARG A 532 11.44 -4.06 -3.84
C ARG A 532 10.39 -5.03 -3.26
N VAL A 533 9.26 -5.20 -3.94
CA VAL A 533 8.24 -6.21 -3.57
C VAL A 533 8.84 -7.63 -3.61
N ARG A 534 9.64 -7.97 -4.62
CA ARG A 534 10.31 -9.28 -4.71
C ARG A 534 11.30 -9.51 -3.59
N ILE A 535 12.08 -8.51 -3.23
CA ILE A 535 12.99 -8.54 -2.08
C ILE A 535 12.19 -8.80 -0.81
N PHE A 536 11.19 -7.97 -0.53
CA PHE A 536 10.31 -8.10 0.63
C PHE A 536 9.63 -9.48 0.74
N LEU A 537 9.12 -10.01 -0.38
CA LEU A 537 8.47 -11.31 -0.40
C LEU A 537 9.42 -12.48 -0.14
N ASN A 538 10.70 -12.34 -0.50
CA ASN A 538 11.71 -13.38 -0.36
C ASN A 538 12.51 -13.30 0.93
N GLU A 539 12.67 -12.12 1.54
CA GLU A 539 13.49 -11.93 2.72
C GLU A 539 12.78 -12.29 4.03
N ARG A 540 13.59 -12.56 5.05
CA ARG A 540 13.15 -12.70 6.43
C ARG A 540 14.08 -11.93 7.35
N ILE A 541 13.48 -11.13 8.24
CA ILE A 541 14.20 -10.30 9.20
C ILE A 541 14.17 -10.97 10.56
N THR A 542 15.34 -10.98 11.22
CA THR A 542 15.47 -11.30 12.64
C THR A 542 16.22 -10.18 13.32
N SER A 543 15.86 -9.86 14.56
CA SER A 543 16.55 -8.85 15.35
C SER A 543 16.70 -9.26 16.80
N SER A 544 17.73 -8.71 17.44
CA SER A 544 17.94 -8.81 18.87
C SER A 544 18.42 -7.48 19.42
N ILE A 545 18.08 -7.19 20.68
CA ILE A 545 18.52 -5.98 21.37
C ILE A 545 19.48 -6.34 22.50
N SER A 546 20.48 -5.51 22.71
CA SER A 546 21.46 -5.66 23.79
C SER A 546 21.95 -4.30 24.26
N ASP A 547 22.31 -4.20 25.54
CA ASP A 547 22.98 -3.02 26.08
C ASP A 547 24.47 -3.09 25.79
N THR A 548 25.02 -1.99 25.28
CA THR A 548 26.45 -1.82 24.99
C THR A 548 26.98 -0.55 25.67
N GLU A 549 28.30 -0.37 25.68
CA GLU A 549 28.91 0.87 26.18
C GLU A 549 28.50 2.11 25.35
N ALA A 550 28.09 1.92 24.10
CA ALA A 550 27.66 2.99 23.21
C ALA A 550 26.17 3.35 23.33
N GLY A 551 25.39 2.54 24.06
CA GLY A 551 23.93 2.64 24.22
C GLY A 551 23.25 1.30 23.93
N ARG A 552 21.92 1.31 23.85
CA ARG A 552 21.13 0.14 23.41
C ARG A 552 21.41 -0.11 21.94
N GLN A 553 21.68 -1.35 21.59
CA GLN A 553 21.98 -1.74 20.21
C GLN A 553 21.01 -2.79 19.72
N ILE A 554 20.38 -2.51 18.58
CA ILE A 554 19.59 -3.49 17.82
C ILE A 554 20.51 -4.09 16.75
N THR A 555 20.71 -5.40 16.81
CA THR A 555 21.40 -6.16 15.76
C THR A 555 20.35 -6.79 14.85
N VAL A 556 20.52 -6.60 13.54
CA VAL A 556 19.59 -7.06 12.50
C VAL A 556 20.29 -8.09 11.62
N GLN A 557 19.60 -9.15 11.26
CA GLN A 557 20.04 -10.13 10.28
C GLN A 557 18.93 -10.37 9.26
N VAL A 558 19.28 -10.38 7.97
CA VAL A 558 18.37 -10.59 6.84
C VAL A 558 18.74 -11.89 6.14
N GLU A 559 17.84 -12.87 6.19
CA GLU A 559 17.96 -14.10 5.39
C GLU A 559 17.46 -13.81 3.97
N ASN A 560 18.07 -14.42 2.96
CA ASN A 560 17.83 -14.19 1.53
C ASN A 560 18.04 -12.72 1.10
N PHE A 561 19.01 -12.04 1.71
CA PHE A 561 19.37 -10.67 1.37
C PHE A 561 19.78 -10.54 -0.10
N ASN A 562 19.20 -9.56 -0.80
CA ASN A 562 19.46 -9.30 -2.21
C ASN A 562 19.84 -7.83 -2.44
N ASN A 563 21.11 -7.51 -2.15
CA ASN A 563 21.75 -6.21 -2.33
C ASN A 563 21.18 -5.06 -1.49
N GLU A 564 19.91 -5.08 -1.12
CA GLU A 564 19.27 -4.10 -0.25
C GLU A 564 18.12 -4.73 0.56
N ALA A 565 17.77 -4.10 1.68
CA ALA A 565 16.54 -4.36 2.41
C ALA A 565 16.02 -3.06 3.04
N TRP A 566 14.71 -2.93 3.14
CA TRP A 566 14.06 -1.77 3.74
C TRP A 566 13.29 -2.20 4.98
N LEU A 567 13.54 -1.52 6.11
CA LEU A 567 12.93 -1.86 7.39
C LEU A 567 12.30 -0.63 8.03
N MET A 568 11.19 -0.84 8.70
CA MET A 568 10.60 0.10 9.64
C MET A 568 11.13 -0.20 11.04
N LEU A 569 11.71 0.79 11.69
CA LEU A 569 12.04 0.77 13.11
C LEU A 569 11.11 1.75 13.83
N ARG A 570 10.35 1.25 14.80
CA ARG A 570 9.53 2.07 15.69
C ARG A 570 10.02 1.92 17.12
N THR A 571 10.15 3.05 17.81
CA THR A 571 10.70 3.13 19.18
C THR A 571 9.79 3.95 20.10
N HIS A 572 10.04 3.91 21.40
CA HIS A 572 9.31 4.70 22.40
C HIS A 572 10.26 5.74 23.00
N GLY A 573 10.44 6.90 22.33
CA GLY A 573 11.29 7.99 22.80
C GLY A 573 12.80 7.71 22.68
N GLU A 574 13.20 6.79 21.82
CA GLU A 574 14.60 6.55 21.47
C GLU A 574 14.81 6.83 19.98
N LYS A 575 15.98 7.29 19.60
CA LYS A 575 16.34 7.55 18.20
C LYS A 575 17.64 6.87 17.80
N PRO A 576 17.81 6.48 16.53
CA PRO A 576 19.09 6.01 16.02
C PRO A 576 20.15 7.09 16.17
N LYS A 577 21.27 6.72 16.80
CA LYS A 577 22.48 7.54 16.95
C LYS A 577 23.50 7.23 15.85
N SER A 578 23.67 5.94 15.55
CA SER A 578 24.55 5.46 14.50
C SER A 578 24.04 4.13 13.97
N MET A 579 24.41 3.81 12.75
CA MET A 579 24.09 2.54 12.10
C MET A 579 25.29 2.03 11.32
N GLU A 580 25.57 0.75 11.46
CA GLU A 580 26.49 -0.01 10.62
C GLU A 580 25.71 -0.94 9.69
N GLY A 581 26.17 -1.17 8.47
CA GLY A 581 25.51 -2.02 7.48
C GLY A 581 24.36 -1.35 6.72
N GLY A 582 24.21 -0.01 6.84
CA GLY A 582 23.16 0.72 6.14
C GLY A 582 23.07 2.19 6.54
N THR A 583 21.94 2.79 6.21
CA THR A 583 21.58 4.18 6.52
C THR A 583 20.15 4.24 7.07
N TRP A 584 19.80 5.35 7.69
CA TRP A 584 18.44 5.56 8.20
C TRP A 584 17.95 6.97 7.93
N LYS A 585 16.62 7.14 7.83
CA LYS A 585 15.94 8.43 7.80
C LYS A 585 14.74 8.42 8.73
N ARG A 586 14.44 9.54 9.35
CA ARG A 586 13.27 9.71 10.20
C ARG A 586 12.02 9.87 9.33
N ILE A 587 10.94 9.19 9.69
CA ILE A 587 9.61 9.35 9.09
C ILE A 587 8.76 10.23 9.99
N GLU A 588 8.62 9.85 11.25
CA GLU A 588 7.90 10.57 12.31
C GLU A 588 8.67 10.49 13.64
N GLU A 589 8.07 10.95 14.73
CA GLU A 589 8.75 11.08 16.02
C GLU A 589 9.40 9.78 16.47
N ASP A 590 8.72 8.69 16.50
CA ASP A 590 9.22 7.39 16.91
C ASP A 590 9.29 6.37 15.78
N ALA A 591 9.38 6.83 14.52
CA ALA A 591 9.41 5.98 13.33
C ALA A 591 10.57 6.33 12.39
N TYR A 592 11.36 5.32 12.05
CA TYR A 592 12.56 5.44 11.22
C TYR A 592 12.55 4.40 10.12
N LEU A 593 12.88 4.81 8.90
CA LEU A 593 13.10 3.93 7.77
C LEU A 593 14.58 3.61 7.68
N LEU A 594 14.92 2.34 7.78
CA LEU A 594 16.28 1.83 7.64
C LEU A 594 16.47 1.28 6.23
N HIS A 595 17.59 1.63 5.60
CA HIS A 595 18.03 1.06 4.33
C HIS A 595 19.30 0.27 4.57
N LEU A 596 19.21 -1.05 4.50
CA LEU A 596 20.33 -1.95 4.67
C LEU A 596 21.03 -2.17 3.32
N THR A 597 22.35 -2.15 3.36
CA THR A 597 23.24 -2.46 2.23
C THR A 597 24.09 -3.71 2.50
N SER A 598 23.82 -4.39 3.62
CA SER A 598 24.42 -5.63 4.05
C SER A 598 23.35 -6.53 4.66
N ASP A 599 23.56 -7.84 4.61
CA ASP A 599 22.72 -8.86 5.25
C ASP A 599 22.69 -8.76 6.78
N THR A 600 23.62 -8.00 7.36
CA THR A 600 23.69 -7.70 8.78
C THR A 600 23.81 -6.20 9.01
N ALA A 601 23.13 -5.70 10.03
CA ALA A 601 23.22 -4.31 10.45
C ALA A 601 23.17 -4.18 11.98
N ALA A 602 23.74 -3.09 12.48
CA ALA A 602 23.69 -2.73 13.90
C ALA A 602 23.25 -1.27 14.05
N VAL A 603 22.17 -1.04 14.80
CA VAL A 603 21.62 0.29 15.07
C VAL A 603 21.81 0.60 16.55
N VAL A 604 22.59 1.63 16.87
CA VAL A 604 22.75 2.11 18.24
C VAL A 604 21.70 3.19 18.50
N LEU A 605 20.92 3.01 19.56
CA LEU A 605 19.87 3.95 20.01
C LEU A 605 20.40 4.87 21.10
N GLN A 606 19.83 6.06 21.16
CA GLN A 606 19.99 6.99 22.29
C GLN A 606 18.62 7.50 22.74
N SER A 607 18.46 7.72 24.05
CA SER A 607 17.25 8.32 24.60
C SER A 607 17.15 9.80 24.21
N ASP A 608 15.98 10.25 23.79
CA ASP A 608 15.71 11.67 23.54
C ASP A 608 15.62 12.49 24.85
N LEU A 609 15.39 11.84 25.98
CA LEU A 609 15.27 12.49 27.29
C LEU A 609 16.57 13.16 27.75
N GLU A 610 17.74 12.74 27.24
CA GLU A 610 19.01 13.40 27.60
C GLU A 610 19.14 14.83 27.05
N ASN A 611 18.44 15.17 25.93
CA ASN A 611 18.51 16.51 25.35
C ASN A 611 17.64 17.55 26.09
N TYR A 612 16.56 17.14 26.74
CA TYR A 612 15.71 18.05 27.52
C TYR A 612 16.40 18.62 28.78
N TYR A 613 17.40 17.92 29.29
CA TYR A 613 18.15 18.39 30.47
C TYR A 613 19.31 19.33 30.15
N TYR A 614 19.81 19.35 28.88
CA TYR A 614 20.94 20.19 28.50
C TYR A 614 20.57 21.52 27.83
N GLU A 615 19.36 21.68 27.31
CA GLU A 615 18.87 22.96 26.75
C GLU A 615 18.22 23.89 27.79
N GLY A 616 18.07 23.46 29.03
CA GLY A 616 17.51 24.22 30.14
C GLY A 616 18.51 24.75 31.19
N MET A 617 19.82 24.62 30.95
CA MET A 617 20.90 25.24 31.74
C MET A 617 21.64 26.23 30.86
#